data_deaae3580f95abf05ee1053cb8e513fa
#
_entry.id   deaae3580f95abf05ee1053cb8e513fa
#
_cell.length_a   1.000
_cell.length_b   1.000
_cell.length_c   1.000
_cell.angle_alpha   90.00
_cell.angle_beta   90.00
_cell.angle_gamma   90.00
#
_symmetry.space_group_name_H-M   'P 1'
#
loop_
_entity.id
_entity.type
_entity.pdbx_description
1 polymer ?
#
loop_
_entity_poly.entity_id
_entity_poly.type
_entity_poly.pdbx_seq_one_letter_code
_entity_poly.pdbx_strand_id
1 'polypeptide(L)'
;LEQAQFLREVRAFDFIARRLWPLLRPVARSHLKPRCRICAAPSAYAPLNADGICNACLQRDTHATADHGPDERLAAEVHATLSAAQGSGSDYDAVFLFSGGKDSCYLLHRLQQDYPGLRILALLVDNGFMSPIALENAASAIAHFDIDFIAFKPDPAFVSRLFGLAFREIPRQQGYSIVDMMDGQLTFDSARNLAAKLEVPLVVCGLGRTQVANIFGGVRAEFSEEDERNPLVARQGLVLEEHFTPGDMRHWFDRTRWPQHGKPRVLMPLVAWDPTEADIIAMVEELGLLRRGHGNPLLTNNAFIPVIAISEVANFGFNSFEVEFSRLIREGRIPLEYWRNLFEMVEYSARTGRFVSTGALEVLERLGLSRQDIGLR
;
A
#
# COMPACT_ATOMS: atom_id res chain seq x y z
N LEU A 1 15.98 7.25 10.16
CA LEU A 1 16.48 8.46 9.46
C LEU A 1 15.88 9.70 10.11
N GLU A 2 16.71 10.74 10.34
CA GLU A 2 16.16 12.05 10.65
C GLU A 2 15.28 12.53 9.47
N GLN A 3 14.15 13.13 9.76
CA GLN A 3 13.19 13.60 8.75
C GLN A 3 13.86 14.46 7.65
N ALA A 4 14.81 15.32 8.03
CA ALA A 4 15.55 16.16 7.09
C ALA A 4 16.43 15.35 6.12
N GLN A 5 17.00 14.23 6.59
CA GLN A 5 17.80 13.34 5.73
C GLN A 5 16.91 12.57 4.77
N PHE A 6 15.80 12.01 5.26
CA PHE A 6 14.82 11.32 4.42
C PHE A 6 14.31 12.23 3.28
N LEU A 7 13.90 13.45 3.61
CA LEU A 7 13.46 14.43 2.60
C LEU A 7 14.52 14.78 1.58
N ARG A 8 15.79 14.90 2.00
CA ARG A 8 16.91 15.17 1.06
C ARG A 8 17.10 14.01 0.10
N GLU A 9 17.08 12.76 0.59
CA GLU A 9 17.22 11.57 -0.26
C GLU A 9 16.08 11.47 -1.28
N VAL A 10 14.84 11.66 -0.84
CA VAL A 10 13.70 11.60 -1.76
C VAL A 10 13.73 12.71 -2.80
N ARG A 11 14.04 13.96 -2.40
CA ARG A 11 14.18 15.08 -3.34
C ARG A 11 15.30 14.85 -4.34
N ALA A 12 16.43 14.31 -3.89
CA ALA A 12 17.54 13.97 -4.78
C ALA A 12 17.12 12.88 -5.77
N PHE A 13 16.42 11.85 -5.30
CA PHE A 13 15.92 10.77 -6.14
C PHE A 13 14.92 11.28 -7.19
N ASP A 14 13.96 12.10 -6.77
CA ASP A 14 12.98 12.72 -7.68
C ASP A 14 13.65 13.62 -8.72
N PHE A 15 14.61 14.45 -8.31
CA PHE A 15 15.38 15.29 -9.21
C PHE A 15 16.15 14.46 -10.25
N ILE A 16 16.81 13.38 -9.80
CA ILE A 16 17.54 12.49 -10.70
C ILE A 16 16.57 11.84 -11.69
N ALA A 17 15.44 11.31 -11.22
CA ALA A 17 14.43 10.67 -12.07
C ALA A 17 13.89 11.63 -13.15
N ARG A 18 13.65 12.90 -12.80
CA ARG A 18 13.06 13.87 -13.71
C ARG A 18 14.07 14.52 -14.68
N ARG A 19 15.29 14.77 -14.21
CA ARG A 19 16.24 15.65 -14.93
C ARG A 19 17.48 14.93 -15.42
N LEU A 20 18.04 14.01 -14.66
CA LEU A 20 19.32 13.39 -14.98
C LEU A 20 19.18 12.02 -15.62
N TRP A 21 18.19 11.22 -15.19
CA TRP A 21 18.06 9.87 -15.70
C TRP A 21 17.83 9.77 -17.21
N PRO A 22 17.04 10.62 -17.85
CA PRO A 22 16.92 10.62 -19.31
C PRO A 22 18.27 10.76 -20.04
N LEU A 23 19.22 11.50 -19.46
CA LEU A 23 20.58 11.70 -19.99
C LEU A 23 21.49 10.50 -19.69
N LEU A 24 21.29 9.84 -18.55
CA LEU A 24 22.07 8.69 -18.10
C LEU A 24 21.58 7.36 -18.69
N ARG A 25 20.33 7.27 -19.10
CA ARG A 25 19.69 6.07 -19.66
C ARG A 25 20.52 5.41 -20.79
N PRO A 26 21.09 6.11 -21.78
CA PRO A 26 21.89 5.48 -22.82
C PRO A 26 23.08 4.69 -22.24
N VAL A 27 23.74 5.20 -21.21
CA VAL A 27 24.88 4.56 -20.55
C VAL A 27 24.42 3.38 -19.68
N ALA A 28 23.26 3.51 -19.02
CA ALA A 28 22.69 2.47 -18.16
C ALA A 28 22.03 1.33 -18.96
N ARG A 29 21.81 1.49 -20.27
CA ARG A 29 20.98 0.63 -21.12
C ARG A 29 21.36 -0.86 -21.07
N SER A 30 22.65 -1.17 -20.95
CA SER A 30 23.14 -2.55 -20.86
C SER A 30 22.69 -3.29 -19.58
N HIS A 31 22.28 -2.52 -18.56
CA HIS A 31 21.81 -3.04 -17.28
C HIS A 31 20.27 -3.05 -17.17
N LEU A 32 19.56 -2.55 -18.18
CA LEU A 32 18.10 -2.43 -18.17
C LEU A 32 17.46 -3.48 -19.09
N LYS A 33 16.35 -4.03 -18.64
CA LYS A 33 15.49 -4.89 -19.47
C LYS A 33 14.55 -4.04 -20.33
N PRO A 34 14.12 -4.55 -21.49
CA PRO A 34 13.11 -3.88 -22.30
C PRO A 34 11.82 -3.65 -21.52
N ARG A 35 11.17 -2.53 -21.79
CA ARG A 35 9.91 -2.12 -21.18
C ARG A 35 8.88 -1.76 -22.25
N CYS A 36 7.60 -2.01 -21.95
CA CYS A 36 6.51 -1.61 -22.82
C CYS A 36 6.54 -0.10 -23.09
N ARG A 37 6.46 0.30 -24.36
CA ARG A 37 6.50 1.70 -24.78
C ARG A 37 5.30 2.50 -24.29
N ILE A 38 4.16 1.84 -24.04
CA ILE A 38 2.90 2.49 -23.66
C ILE A 38 2.75 2.58 -22.15
N CYS A 39 3.08 1.51 -21.39
CA CYS A 39 2.79 1.46 -19.94
C CYS A 39 4.00 1.22 -19.06
N ALA A 40 5.21 1.18 -19.61
CA ALA A 40 6.46 0.89 -18.91
C ALA A 40 6.54 -0.48 -18.23
N ALA A 41 5.58 -1.39 -18.43
CA ALA A 41 5.66 -2.76 -17.88
C ALA A 41 6.95 -3.45 -18.33
N PRO A 42 7.74 -4.02 -17.39
CA PRO A 42 8.99 -4.67 -17.75
C PRO A 42 8.75 -6.00 -18.49
N SER A 43 9.63 -6.33 -19.42
CA SER A 43 9.53 -7.58 -20.21
C SER A 43 9.62 -8.86 -19.37
N ALA A 44 10.16 -8.77 -18.16
CA ALA A 44 10.17 -9.88 -17.19
C ALA A 44 8.77 -10.22 -16.67
N TYR A 45 7.89 -9.23 -16.56
CA TYR A 45 6.50 -9.40 -16.15
C TYR A 45 5.56 -9.62 -17.33
N ALA A 46 5.70 -8.79 -18.38
CA ALA A 46 4.79 -8.79 -19.53
C ALA A 46 5.59 -8.93 -20.83
N PRO A 47 5.54 -10.08 -21.53
CA PRO A 47 6.19 -10.26 -22.82
C PRO A 47 5.81 -9.16 -23.82
N LEU A 48 6.79 -8.68 -24.57
CA LEU A 48 6.63 -7.61 -25.54
C LEU A 48 6.62 -8.18 -26.96
N ASN A 49 5.79 -7.61 -27.85
CA ASN A 49 5.84 -7.90 -29.27
C ASN A 49 7.04 -7.22 -29.97
N ALA A 50 7.16 -7.36 -31.30
CA ALA A 50 8.23 -6.77 -32.10
C ALA A 50 8.28 -5.22 -32.01
N ASP A 51 7.12 -4.58 -31.78
CA ASP A 51 7.00 -3.13 -31.61
C ASP A 51 7.31 -2.66 -30.18
N GLY A 52 7.64 -3.58 -29.25
CA GLY A 52 7.91 -3.28 -27.86
C GLY A 52 6.66 -2.94 -27.05
N ILE A 53 5.52 -3.55 -27.39
CA ILE A 53 4.23 -3.33 -26.74
C ILE A 53 3.79 -4.64 -26.06
N CYS A 54 3.32 -4.57 -24.80
CA CYS A 54 2.83 -5.74 -24.09
C CYS A 54 1.37 -6.08 -24.45
N ASN A 55 0.99 -7.34 -24.26
CA ASN A 55 -0.36 -7.83 -24.61
C ASN A 55 -1.48 -7.02 -23.96
N ALA A 56 -1.32 -6.59 -22.69
CA ALA A 56 -2.33 -5.77 -22.02
C ALA A 56 -2.56 -4.41 -22.69
N CYS A 57 -1.53 -3.85 -23.35
CA CYS A 57 -1.68 -2.61 -24.12
C CYS A 57 -2.24 -2.86 -25.50
N LEU A 58 -1.96 -4.02 -26.12
CA LEU A 58 -2.53 -4.40 -27.42
C LEU A 58 -4.04 -4.70 -27.33
N GLN A 59 -4.48 -5.27 -26.22
CA GLN A 59 -5.89 -5.60 -25.99
C GLN A 59 -6.74 -4.40 -25.55
N ARG A 60 -6.12 -3.22 -25.31
CA ARG A 60 -6.81 -2.02 -24.82
C ARG A 60 -7.95 -1.57 -25.76
N ASP A 61 -7.79 -1.72 -27.06
CA ASP A 61 -8.81 -1.33 -28.05
C ASP A 61 -10.01 -2.29 -28.09
N THR A 62 -9.89 -3.51 -27.51
CA THR A 62 -10.97 -4.50 -27.47
C THR A 62 -11.80 -4.45 -26.19
N HIS A 63 -11.26 -3.87 -25.14
CA HIS A 63 -11.99 -3.55 -23.92
C HIS A 63 -12.03 -2.03 -23.81
N ALA A 64 -13.12 -1.45 -24.27
CA ALA A 64 -13.46 -0.05 -24.06
C ALA A 64 -13.04 0.37 -22.65
N THR A 65 -12.50 1.59 -22.53
CA THR A 65 -12.17 2.29 -21.30
C THR A 65 -12.91 1.66 -20.12
N ALA A 66 -12.19 0.96 -19.24
CA ALA A 66 -12.79 0.45 -18.01
C ALA A 66 -13.60 1.61 -17.45
N ASP A 67 -14.87 1.36 -17.20
CA ASP A 67 -15.82 2.35 -16.74
C ASP A 67 -15.27 2.93 -15.44
N HIS A 68 -14.53 4.06 -15.56
CA HIS A 68 -13.92 4.75 -14.45
C HIS A 68 -14.96 5.71 -13.92
N GLY A 69 -15.39 5.45 -12.73
CA GLY A 69 -16.37 6.24 -12.04
C GLY A 69 -17.06 5.43 -10.95
N PRO A 70 -17.96 6.06 -10.21
CA PRO A 70 -18.70 5.38 -9.17
C PRO A 70 -19.46 4.15 -9.72
N ASP A 71 -19.32 3.03 -9.03
CA ASP A 71 -20.16 1.86 -9.26
C ASP A 71 -21.42 2.00 -8.42
N GLU A 72 -22.54 2.32 -9.06
CA GLU A 72 -23.79 2.63 -8.36
C GLU A 72 -24.27 1.49 -7.45
N ARG A 73 -24.08 0.22 -7.86
CA ARG A 73 -24.45 -0.94 -7.03
C ARG A 73 -23.57 -1.02 -5.79
N LEU A 74 -22.25 -0.97 -5.97
CA LEU A 74 -21.33 -0.98 -4.83
C LEU A 74 -21.50 0.26 -3.95
N ALA A 75 -21.78 1.43 -4.53
CA ALA A 75 -22.05 2.65 -3.78
C ALA A 75 -23.32 2.53 -2.92
N ALA A 76 -24.38 1.89 -3.44
CA ALA A 76 -25.57 1.59 -2.66
C ALA A 76 -25.29 0.62 -1.49
N GLU A 77 -24.48 -0.43 -1.74
CA GLU A 77 -24.06 -1.38 -0.71
C GLU A 77 -23.23 -0.70 0.40
N VAL A 78 -22.26 0.14 0.01
CA VAL A 78 -21.45 0.95 0.94
C VAL A 78 -22.33 1.90 1.75
N HIS A 79 -23.26 2.60 1.08
CA HIS A 79 -24.19 3.52 1.76
C HIS A 79 -25.07 2.79 2.79
N ALA A 80 -25.62 1.64 2.41
CA ALA A 80 -26.43 0.83 3.32
C ALA A 80 -25.63 0.37 4.55
N THR A 81 -24.36 -0.07 4.34
CA THR A 81 -23.47 -0.50 5.42
C THR A 81 -23.12 0.64 6.37
N LEU A 82 -22.71 1.80 5.84
CA LEU A 82 -22.34 2.97 6.64
C LEU A 82 -23.55 3.54 7.40
N SER A 83 -24.72 3.60 6.76
CA SER A 83 -25.95 4.07 7.38
C SER A 83 -26.42 3.14 8.51
N ALA A 84 -26.32 1.82 8.31
CA ALA A 84 -26.66 0.85 9.35
C ALA A 84 -25.66 0.83 10.52
N ALA A 85 -24.42 1.26 10.30
CA ALA A 85 -23.41 1.37 11.34
C ALA A 85 -23.64 2.57 12.28
N GLN A 86 -24.27 3.63 11.81
CA GLN A 86 -24.51 4.82 12.64
C GLN A 86 -25.31 4.48 13.91
N GLY A 87 -24.72 4.74 15.07
CA GLY A 87 -25.34 4.48 16.38
C GLY A 87 -25.43 3.00 16.75
N SER A 88 -24.80 2.09 16.00
CA SER A 88 -24.87 0.63 16.25
C SER A 88 -23.79 0.11 17.18
N GLY A 89 -22.67 0.82 17.30
CA GLY A 89 -21.62 0.50 18.25
C GLY A 89 -21.90 1.07 19.66
N SER A 90 -21.08 0.70 20.63
CA SER A 90 -21.14 1.24 21.99
C SER A 90 -20.72 2.72 22.00
N ASP A 91 -19.41 2.98 21.95
CA ASP A 91 -18.86 4.34 21.90
C ASP A 91 -18.56 4.82 20.49
N TYR A 92 -18.14 3.90 19.61
CA TYR A 92 -17.79 4.14 18.22
C TYR A 92 -18.56 3.20 17.29
N ASP A 93 -18.83 3.67 16.09
CA ASP A 93 -19.50 2.90 15.04
C ASP A 93 -18.52 2.27 14.05
N ALA A 94 -17.34 2.91 13.90
CA ALA A 94 -16.30 2.45 13.00
C ALA A 94 -14.89 2.67 13.57
N VAL A 95 -14.01 1.67 13.42
CA VAL A 95 -12.56 1.84 13.50
C VAL A 95 -12.05 2.17 12.09
N PHE A 96 -11.46 3.33 11.93
CA PHE A 96 -10.96 3.82 10.66
C PHE A 96 -9.45 3.62 10.55
N LEU A 97 -8.99 2.81 9.61
CA LEU A 97 -7.57 2.64 9.32
C LEU A 97 -7.00 3.89 8.66
N PHE A 98 -6.19 4.62 9.42
CA PHE A 98 -5.66 5.91 9.03
C PHE A 98 -4.14 5.86 8.84
N SER A 99 -3.68 6.01 7.60
CA SER A 99 -2.25 5.95 7.27
C SER A 99 -1.57 7.34 7.22
N GLY A 100 -2.34 8.42 7.29
CA GLY A 100 -1.84 9.78 7.02
C GLY A 100 -1.56 10.05 5.53
N GLY A 101 -1.86 9.11 4.64
CA GLY A 101 -1.78 9.27 3.20
C GLY A 101 -2.99 9.99 2.61
N LYS A 102 -2.86 10.48 1.37
CA LYS A 102 -3.90 11.25 0.68
C LYS A 102 -5.26 10.52 0.60
N ASP A 103 -5.22 9.21 0.31
CA ASP A 103 -6.45 8.41 0.14
C ASP A 103 -7.21 8.27 1.46
N SER A 104 -6.51 8.04 2.58
CA SER A 104 -7.13 7.96 3.91
C SER A 104 -7.65 9.33 4.38
N CYS A 105 -6.95 10.44 4.08
CA CYS A 105 -7.44 11.78 4.36
C CYS A 105 -8.71 12.11 3.55
N TYR A 106 -8.71 11.79 2.26
CA TYR A 106 -9.87 11.94 1.39
C TYR A 106 -11.08 11.16 1.89
N LEU A 107 -10.85 9.87 2.20
CA LEU A 107 -11.92 9.00 2.69
C LEU A 107 -12.50 9.51 4.00
N LEU A 108 -11.66 9.91 4.95
CA LEU A 108 -12.10 10.41 6.24
C LEU A 108 -12.94 11.69 6.10
N HIS A 109 -12.49 12.63 5.25
CA HIS A 109 -13.25 13.82 4.94
C HIS A 109 -14.63 13.49 4.37
N ARG A 110 -14.70 12.61 3.38
CA ARG A 110 -15.97 12.18 2.77
C ARG A 110 -16.89 11.51 3.79
N LEU A 111 -16.36 10.67 4.68
CA LEU A 111 -17.17 10.05 5.72
C LEU A 111 -17.77 11.07 6.67
N GLN A 112 -17.02 12.10 7.09
CA GLN A 112 -17.55 13.15 7.95
C GLN A 112 -18.60 14.02 7.25
N GLN A 113 -18.45 14.29 5.95
CA GLN A 113 -19.41 15.05 5.17
C GLN A 113 -20.69 14.27 4.88
N ASP A 114 -20.55 13.05 4.39
CA ASP A 114 -21.69 12.26 3.90
C ASP A 114 -22.39 11.49 5.05
N TYR A 115 -21.69 11.23 6.17
CA TYR A 115 -22.19 10.47 7.33
C TYR A 115 -21.86 11.16 8.67
N PRO A 116 -22.34 12.37 8.91
CA PRO A 116 -21.96 13.18 10.10
C PRO A 116 -22.35 12.53 11.44
N GLY A 117 -23.26 11.57 11.42
CA GLY A 117 -23.63 10.79 12.62
C GLY A 117 -22.76 9.57 12.90
N LEU A 118 -21.78 9.26 12.03
CA LEU A 118 -20.90 8.12 12.21
C LEU A 118 -19.79 8.46 13.21
N ARG A 119 -19.75 7.77 14.36
CA ARG A 119 -18.74 7.95 15.40
C ARG A 119 -17.50 7.15 15.05
N ILE A 120 -16.43 7.83 14.69
CA ILE A 120 -15.21 7.24 14.13
C ILE A 120 -14.08 7.28 15.15
N LEU A 121 -13.43 6.13 15.38
CA LEU A 121 -12.13 6.01 16.05
C LEU A 121 -11.05 5.78 14.99
N ALA A 122 -10.16 6.73 14.77
CA ALA A 122 -9.05 6.56 13.85
C ALA A 122 -7.94 5.73 14.49
N LEU A 123 -7.41 4.76 13.73
CA LEU A 123 -6.30 3.90 14.14
C LEU A 123 -5.15 4.01 13.14
N LEU A 124 -3.98 4.41 13.61
CA LEU A 124 -2.70 4.29 12.92
C LEU A 124 -1.94 3.08 13.47
N VAL A 125 -1.57 2.15 12.62
CA VAL A 125 -0.65 1.06 13.00
C VAL A 125 0.77 1.46 12.60
N ASP A 126 1.55 1.93 13.58
CA ASP A 126 2.96 2.27 13.37
C ASP A 126 3.82 1.00 13.51
N ASN A 127 4.14 0.40 12.38
CA ASN A 127 5.03 -0.76 12.30
C ASN A 127 6.52 -0.44 12.61
N GLY A 128 6.83 0.79 13.01
CA GLY A 128 8.19 1.26 13.31
C GLY A 128 9.04 1.58 12.08
N PHE A 129 8.51 1.40 10.88
CA PHE A 129 9.16 1.70 9.60
C PHE A 129 8.36 2.68 8.73
N MET A 130 7.34 3.30 9.30
CA MET A 130 6.62 4.37 8.61
C MET A 130 7.55 5.54 8.29
N SER A 131 7.31 6.20 7.16
CA SER A 131 8.07 7.41 6.83
C SER A 131 7.76 8.52 7.82
N PRO A 132 8.75 9.37 8.17
CA PRO A 132 8.53 10.53 9.03
C PRO A 132 7.45 11.49 8.48
N ILE A 133 7.29 11.53 7.15
CA ILE A 133 6.27 12.32 6.48
C ILE A 133 4.87 11.74 6.69
N ALA A 134 4.72 10.43 6.62
CA ALA A 134 3.44 9.78 6.90
C ALA A 134 2.97 10.07 8.32
N LEU A 135 3.88 9.98 9.30
CA LEU A 135 3.57 10.28 10.71
C LEU A 135 3.20 11.77 10.91
N GLU A 136 3.92 12.70 10.28
CA GLU A 136 3.61 14.14 10.33
C GLU A 136 2.25 14.43 9.70
N ASN A 137 1.99 13.87 8.52
CA ASN A 137 0.71 14.02 7.82
C ASN A 137 -0.44 13.46 8.67
N ALA A 138 -0.26 12.29 9.27
CA ALA A 138 -1.26 11.70 10.15
C ALA A 138 -1.59 12.62 11.34
N ALA A 139 -0.59 13.12 12.04
CA ALA A 139 -0.79 14.03 13.17
C ALA A 139 -1.49 15.33 12.76
N SER A 140 -1.10 15.91 11.61
CA SER A 140 -1.71 17.16 11.10
C SER A 140 -3.16 16.95 10.68
N ALA A 141 -3.47 15.84 10.01
CA ALA A 141 -4.82 15.55 9.54
C ALA A 141 -5.77 15.23 10.71
N ILE A 142 -5.33 14.46 11.70
CA ILE A 142 -6.14 14.17 12.90
C ILE A 142 -6.53 15.44 13.65
N ALA A 143 -5.59 16.37 13.79
CA ALA A 143 -5.88 17.68 14.41
C ALA A 143 -6.93 18.49 13.62
N HIS A 144 -7.01 18.32 12.30
CA HIS A 144 -8.01 18.98 11.46
C HIS A 144 -9.41 18.34 11.59
N PHE A 145 -9.47 17.01 11.67
CA PHE A 145 -10.75 16.28 11.65
C PHE A 145 -11.47 16.25 13.00
N ASP A 146 -10.80 16.62 14.09
CA ASP A 146 -11.36 16.64 15.45
C ASP A 146 -12.03 15.30 15.83
N ILE A 147 -11.30 14.20 15.66
CA ILE A 147 -11.74 12.83 15.99
C ILE A 147 -10.80 12.15 16.96
N ASP A 148 -11.31 11.16 17.67
CA ASP A 148 -10.50 10.31 18.53
C ASP A 148 -9.51 9.48 17.73
N PHE A 149 -8.28 9.37 18.23
CA PHE A 149 -7.16 8.76 17.52
C PHE A 149 -6.31 7.87 18.41
N ILE A 150 -6.00 6.69 17.92
CA ILE A 150 -5.04 5.75 18.53
C ILE A 150 -3.89 5.49 17.56
N ALA A 151 -2.65 5.72 18.01
CA ALA A 151 -1.46 5.20 17.36
C ALA A 151 -1.02 3.92 18.07
N PHE A 152 -1.22 2.78 17.40
CA PHE A 152 -0.81 1.48 17.92
C PHE A 152 0.56 1.10 17.38
N LYS A 153 1.49 0.84 18.28
CA LYS A 153 2.84 0.37 17.95
C LYS A 153 3.03 -1.04 18.47
N PRO A 154 3.07 -2.06 17.59
CA PRO A 154 3.37 -3.42 18.00
C PRO A 154 4.76 -3.55 18.62
N ASP A 155 4.99 -4.62 19.37
CA ASP A 155 6.31 -4.93 19.94
C ASP A 155 7.40 -4.90 18.86
N PRO A 156 8.45 -4.06 19.02
CA PRO A 156 9.51 -3.94 18.01
C PRO A 156 10.24 -5.24 17.71
N ALA A 157 10.38 -6.13 18.69
CA ALA A 157 11.03 -7.43 18.48
C ALA A 157 10.14 -8.34 17.64
N PHE A 158 8.82 -8.34 17.86
CA PHE A 158 7.86 -9.03 17.01
C PHE A 158 7.89 -8.48 15.58
N VAL A 159 7.83 -7.16 15.42
CA VAL A 159 7.88 -6.49 14.11
C VAL A 159 9.15 -6.84 13.34
N SER A 160 10.31 -6.84 14.00
CA SER A 160 11.59 -7.21 13.37
C SER A 160 11.59 -8.67 12.90
N ARG A 161 11.03 -9.60 13.70
CA ARG A 161 10.88 -11.00 13.26
C ARG A 161 9.92 -11.13 12.09
N LEU A 162 8.79 -10.44 12.14
CA LEU A 162 7.75 -10.45 11.13
C LEU A 162 8.29 -10.02 9.76
N PHE A 163 8.86 -8.82 9.68
CA PHE A 163 9.39 -8.31 8.41
C PHE A 163 10.71 -8.95 8.02
N GLY A 164 11.54 -9.37 9.00
CA GLY A 164 12.73 -10.17 8.72
C GLY A 164 12.38 -11.50 8.04
N LEU A 165 11.29 -12.15 8.45
CA LEU A 165 10.76 -13.34 7.77
C LEU A 165 10.26 -12.96 6.37
N ALA A 166 9.39 -11.96 6.24
CA ALA A 166 8.82 -11.56 4.97
C ALA A 166 9.89 -11.27 3.89
N PHE A 167 10.94 -10.53 4.24
CA PHE A 167 12.03 -10.24 3.31
C PHE A 167 12.84 -11.48 2.92
N ARG A 168 13.06 -12.45 3.83
CA ARG A 168 13.74 -13.72 3.51
C ARG A 168 12.91 -14.64 2.63
N GLU A 169 11.59 -14.50 2.65
CA GLU A 169 10.69 -15.30 1.82
C GLU A 169 10.63 -14.80 0.36
N ILE A 170 10.96 -13.53 0.07
CA ILE A 170 11.00 -13.01 -1.31
C ILE A 170 11.80 -13.95 -2.24
N PRO A 171 13.10 -14.26 -1.99
CA PRO A 171 13.87 -15.13 -2.87
C PRO A 171 13.50 -16.61 -2.77
N ARG A 172 12.90 -17.05 -1.66
CA ARG A 172 12.71 -18.50 -1.39
C ARG A 172 11.46 -19.08 -2.03
N GLN A 173 10.37 -18.35 -2.05
CA GLN A 173 9.05 -18.86 -2.44
C GLN A 173 8.42 -18.10 -3.60
N GLN A 174 9.21 -17.36 -4.37
CA GLN A 174 8.66 -16.42 -5.35
C GLN A 174 7.65 -15.46 -4.67
N GLY A 175 8.00 -15.03 -3.44
CA GLY A 175 7.17 -14.30 -2.51
C GLY A 175 6.90 -12.85 -2.91
N TYR A 176 6.52 -12.65 -4.17
CA TYR A 176 6.07 -11.40 -4.74
C TYR A 176 5.03 -10.72 -3.83
N SER A 177 5.29 -9.48 -3.47
CA SER A 177 4.49 -8.68 -2.54
C SER A 177 4.31 -9.25 -1.13
N ILE A 178 5.11 -10.25 -0.71
CA ILE A 178 4.95 -10.87 0.63
C ILE A 178 5.11 -9.85 1.76
N VAL A 179 6.00 -8.86 1.61
CA VAL A 179 6.22 -7.82 2.64
C VAL A 179 5.00 -6.92 2.76
N ASP A 180 4.42 -6.48 1.64
CA ASP A 180 3.19 -5.67 1.62
C ASP A 180 1.99 -6.46 2.17
N MET A 181 1.89 -7.76 1.82
CA MET A 181 0.84 -8.63 2.35
C MET A 181 0.96 -8.82 3.86
N MET A 182 2.19 -8.93 4.38
CA MET A 182 2.45 -9.05 5.80
C MET A 182 2.09 -7.76 6.55
N ASP A 183 2.46 -6.60 6.01
CA ASP A 183 2.10 -5.29 6.57
C ASP A 183 0.58 -5.06 6.54
N GLY A 184 -0.04 -5.38 5.42
CA GLY A 184 -1.50 -5.31 5.27
C GLY A 184 -2.23 -6.22 6.25
N GLN A 185 -1.78 -7.48 6.40
CA GLN A 185 -2.36 -8.43 7.35
C GLN A 185 -2.26 -7.91 8.78
N LEU A 186 -1.07 -7.45 9.21
CA LEU A 186 -0.87 -6.88 10.53
C LEU A 186 -1.80 -5.68 10.78
N THR A 187 -1.93 -4.81 9.78
CA THR A 187 -2.75 -3.60 9.87
C THR A 187 -4.24 -3.93 9.98
N PHE A 188 -4.76 -4.80 9.10
CA PHE A 188 -6.16 -5.22 9.16
C PHE A 188 -6.50 -5.96 10.43
N ASP A 189 -5.65 -6.87 10.86
CA ASP A 189 -5.91 -7.68 12.05
C ASP A 189 -5.78 -6.87 13.34
N SER A 190 -4.88 -5.88 13.39
CA SER A 190 -4.82 -4.91 14.49
C SER A 190 -6.13 -4.13 14.62
N ALA A 191 -6.67 -3.63 13.49
CA ALA A 191 -7.94 -2.90 13.49
C ALA A 191 -9.12 -3.78 13.88
N ARG A 192 -9.18 -5.01 13.37
CA ARG A 192 -10.24 -5.98 13.70
C ARG A 192 -10.19 -6.40 15.16
N ASN A 193 -8.99 -6.64 15.70
CA ASN A 193 -8.82 -6.93 17.13
C ASN A 193 -9.27 -5.76 18.01
N LEU A 194 -8.94 -4.51 17.62
CA LEU A 194 -9.38 -3.32 18.34
C LEU A 194 -10.89 -3.17 18.25
N ALA A 195 -11.46 -3.27 17.05
CA ALA A 195 -12.89 -3.14 16.82
C ALA A 195 -13.69 -4.20 17.61
N ALA A 196 -13.25 -5.48 17.56
CA ALA A 196 -13.89 -6.54 18.34
C ALA A 196 -13.81 -6.31 19.86
N LYS A 197 -12.68 -5.79 20.36
CA LYS A 197 -12.48 -5.48 21.78
C LYS A 197 -13.37 -4.34 22.26
N LEU A 198 -13.63 -3.36 21.41
CA LEU A 198 -14.45 -2.19 21.70
C LEU A 198 -15.92 -2.36 21.26
N GLU A 199 -16.31 -3.56 20.82
CA GLU A 199 -17.66 -3.84 20.29
C GLU A 199 -18.06 -2.93 19.12
N VAL A 200 -17.08 -2.54 18.30
CA VAL A 200 -17.30 -1.72 17.10
C VAL A 200 -17.56 -2.65 15.92
N PRO A 201 -18.70 -2.52 15.22
CA PRO A 201 -19.10 -3.47 14.18
C PRO A 201 -18.35 -3.33 12.85
N LEU A 202 -17.66 -2.20 12.63
CA LEU A 202 -17.12 -1.85 11.33
C LEU A 202 -15.66 -1.42 11.41
N VAL A 203 -14.84 -1.93 10.48
CA VAL A 203 -13.51 -1.41 10.15
C VAL A 203 -13.58 -0.78 8.77
N VAL A 204 -13.09 0.44 8.61
CA VAL A 204 -13.08 1.16 7.33
C VAL A 204 -11.66 1.46 6.90
N CYS A 205 -11.33 1.21 5.64
CA CYS A 205 -10.00 1.50 5.09
C CYS A 205 -10.05 2.13 3.69
N GLY A 206 -8.98 2.86 3.35
CA GLY A 206 -8.85 3.65 2.13
C GLY A 206 -8.20 2.93 0.95
N LEU A 207 -8.41 1.62 0.80
CA LEU A 207 -7.96 0.92 -0.40
C LEU A 207 -8.83 1.29 -1.61
N GLY A 208 -8.17 1.65 -2.71
CA GLY A 208 -8.82 1.94 -3.99
C GLY A 208 -9.12 0.68 -4.80
N ARG A 209 -9.95 0.82 -5.84
CA ARG A 209 -10.42 -0.28 -6.71
C ARG A 209 -9.28 -1.11 -7.29
N THR A 210 -8.24 -0.47 -7.80
CA THR A 210 -7.09 -1.16 -8.39
C THR A 210 -6.30 -1.97 -7.34
N GLN A 211 -6.12 -1.42 -6.14
CA GLN A 211 -5.43 -2.12 -5.05
C GLN A 211 -6.22 -3.35 -4.61
N VAL A 212 -7.53 -3.20 -4.39
CA VAL A 212 -8.40 -4.31 -4.02
C VAL A 212 -8.40 -5.41 -5.08
N ALA A 213 -8.50 -5.06 -6.36
CA ALA A 213 -8.45 -6.04 -7.45
C ALA A 213 -7.11 -6.81 -7.49
N ASN A 214 -6.00 -6.13 -7.23
CA ASN A 214 -4.67 -6.76 -7.21
C ASN A 214 -4.45 -7.64 -5.97
N ILE A 215 -4.90 -7.18 -4.79
CA ILE A 215 -4.70 -7.89 -3.53
C ILE A 215 -5.63 -9.10 -3.40
N PHE A 216 -6.89 -8.92 -3.75
CA PHE A 216 -7.95 -9.90 -3.48
C PHE A 216 -8.46 -10.65 -4.71
N GLY A 217 -7.95 -10.33 -5.90
CA GLY A 217 -8.30 -11.01 -7.16
C GLY A 217 -9.69 -10.66 -7.71
N GLY A 218 -10.30 -9.56 -7.25
CA GLY A 218 -11.60 -9.09 -7.74
C GLY A 218 -12.00 -7.76 -7.14
N VAL A 219 -13.02 -7.10 -7.70
CA VAL A 219 -13.52 -5.81 -7.23
C VAL A 219 -14.68 -6.04 -6.26
N ARG A 220 -14.52 -5.56 -5.02
CA ARG A 220 -15.54 -5.59 -3.95
C ARG A 220 -15.26 -4.51 -2.92
N ALA A 221 -16.31 -3.96 -2.33
CA ALA A 221 -16.20 -2.91 -1.33
C ALA A 221 -16.14 -3.43 0.11
N GLU A 222 -16.26 -4.74 0.32
CA GLU A 222 -16.20 -5.39 1.63
C GLU A 222 -15.45 -6.72 1.55
N PHE A 223 -14.80 -7.12 2.66
CA PHE A 223 -14.22 -8.47 2.76
C PHE A 223 -15.28 -9.54 2.57
N SER A 224 -14.99 -10.50 1.68
CA SER A 224 -15.79 -11.70 1.51
C SER A 224 -15.45 -12.74 2.60
N GLU A 225 -16.29 -13.77 2.74
CA GLU A 225 -15.95 -14.92 3.59
C GLU A 225 -14.66 -15.62 3.19
N GLU A 226 -14.30 -15.58 1.88
CA GLU A 226 -13.05 -16.13 1.38
C GLU A 226 -11.85 -15.31 1.87
N ASP A 227 -11.95 -13.98 1.85
CA ASP A 227 -10.89 -13.10 2.33
C ASP A 227 -10.59 -13.34 3.80
N GLU A 228 -11.61 -13.73 4.53
CA GLU A 228 -11.50 -14.00 5.94
C GLU A 228 -11.00 -15.39 6.30
N ARG A 229 -11.34 -16.39 5.48
CA ARG A 229 -10.84 -17.76 5.63
C ARG A 229 -9.42 -17.91 5.14
N ASN A 230 -9.02 -17.09 4.16
CA ASN A 230 -7.72 -17.16 3.52
C ASN A 230 -6.99 -15.81 3.65
N PRO A 231 -6.33 -15.55 4.79
CA PRO A 231 -5.60 -14.32 5.05
C PRO A 231 -4.56 -14.00 3.97
N LEU A 232 -4.20 -12.73 3.84
CA LEU A 232 -3.29 -12.25 2.78
C LEU A 232 -1.97 -13.03 2.74
N VAL A 233 -1.38 -13.31 3.89
CA VAL A 233 -0.11 -14.06 3.98
C VAL A 233 -0.25 -15.54 3.64
N ALA A 234 -1.38 -16.15 3.96
CA ALA A 234 -1.65 -17.54 3.62
C ALA A 234 -1.78 -17.73 2.10
N ARG A 235 -2.24 -16.71 1.37
CA ARG A 235 -2.27 -16.70 -0.11
C ARG A 235 -0.88 -16.78 -0.74
N GLN A 236 0.15 -16.39 0.02
CA GLN A 236 1.56 -16.52 -0.37
C GLN A 236 2.18 -17.84 0.13
N GLY A 237 1.37 -18.75 0.65
CA GLY A 237 1.83 -20.04 1.15
C GLY A 237 2.54 -20.00 2.51
N LEU A 238 2.41 -18.89 3.25
CA LEU A 238 3.04 -18.72 4.55
C LEU A 238 2.08 -19.12 5.68
N VAL A 239 2.49 -20.09 6.50
CA VAL A 239 1.76 -20.54 7.69
C VAL A 239 2.36 -19.86 8.92
N LEU A 240 1.66 -18.87 9.47
CA LEU A 240 2.18 -18.04 10.56
C LEU A 240 2.55 -18.83 11.81
N GLU A 241 1.78 -19.86 12.14
CA GLU A 241 1.97 -20.72 13.30
C GLU A 241 3.29 -21.51 13.27
N GLU A 242 3.90 -21.69 12.08
CA GLU A 242 5.21 -22.33 11.93
C GLU A 242 6.37 -21.38 12.26
N HIS A 243 6.12 -20.08 12.29
CA HIS A 243 7.14 -19.05 12.40
C HIS A 243 7.03 -18.21 13.67
N PHE A 244 5.84 -18.22 14.32
CA PHE A 244 5.55 -17.37 15.48
C PHE A 244 5.09 -18.18 16.68
N THR A 245 5.39 -17.66 17.87
CA THR A 245 4.95 -18.27 19.12
C THR A 245 3.44 -18.08 19.34
N PRO A 246 2.79 -18.91 20.17
CA PRO A 246 1.40 -18.65 20.55
C PRO A 246 1.15 -17.26 21.15
N GLY A 247 2.16 -16.68 21.83
CA GLY A 247 2.11 -15.31 22.35
C GLY A 247 2.11 -14.25 21.25
N ASP A 248 2.81 -14.48 20.14
CA ASP A 248 2.84 -13.60 18.98
C ASP A 248 1.51 -13.63 18.21
N MET A 249 0.82 -14.77 18.22
CA MET A 249 -0.47 -14.96 17.52
C MET A 249 -1.56 -13.99 17.99
N ARG A 250 -1.39 -13.32 19.14
CA ARG A 250 -2.29 -12.25 19.60
C ARG A 250 -2.40 -11.06 18.65
N HIS A 251 -1.42 -10.88 17.78
CA HIS A 251 -1.42 -9.78 16.79
C HIS A 251 -2.33 -10.06 15.60
N TRP A 252 -2.67 -11.34 15.37
CA TRP A 252 -3.57 -11.74 14.30
C TRP A 252 -5.01 -11.81 14.78
N PHE A 253 -5.95 -11.60 13.86
CA PHE A 253 -7.37 -11.67 14.19
C PHE A 253 -7.81 -13.14 14.26
N ASP A 254 -8.25 -13.55 15.44
CA ASP A 254 -8.79 -14.89 15.70
C ASP A 254 -10.27 -14.79 16.08
N ARG A 255 -11.14 -15.33 15.25
CA ARG A 255 -12.58 -15.39 15.47
C ARG A 255 -12.96 -16.08 16.78
N THR A 256 -12.20 -17.09 17.18
CA THR A 256 -12.50 -17.87 18.39
C THR A 256 -12.26 -17.07 19.65
N ARG A 257 -11.41 -16.05 19.57
CA ARG A 257 -11.10 -15.13 20.66
C ARG A 257 -12.25 -14.16 20.98
N TRP A 258 -13.10 -13.86 19.99
CA TRP A 258 -14.15 -12.85 20.09
C TRP A 258 -15.56 -13.37 19.75
N PRO A 259 -16.02 -14.54 20.30
CA PRO A 259 -17.25 -15.18 19.85
C PRO A 259 -18.52 -14.39 20.22
N GLN A 260 -18.46 -13.51 21.22
CA GLN A 260 -19.63 -12.82 21.77
C GLN A 260 -20.01 -11.56 20.98
N HIS A 261 -19.07 -10.90 20.33
CA HIS A 261 -19.24 -9.57 19.73
C HIS A 261 -19.44 -9.60 18.22
N GLY A 262 -19.54 -10.80 17.66
CA GLY A 262 -19.55 -10.94 16.23
C GLY A 262 -18.19 -10.56 15.62
N LYS A 263 -18.16 -10.48 14.31
CA LYS A 263 -16.96 -10.22 13.52
C LYS A 263 -17.07 -8.82 12.94
N PRO A 264 -16.10 -7.92 13.24
CA PRO A 264 -16.09 -6.61 12.59
C PRO A 264 -15.99 -6.78 11.07
N ARG A 265 -16.91 -6.16 10.35
CA ARG A 265 -16.88 -6.10 8.87
C ARG A 265 -15.77 -5.17 8.43
N VAL A 266 -15.12 -5.46 7.29
CA VAL A 266 -14.08 -4.59 6.72
C VAL A 266 -14.60 -3.97 5.44
N LEU A 267 -14.76 -2.65 5.42
CA LEU A 267 -15.34 -1.89 4.32
C LEU A 267 -14.29 -1.01 3.63
N MET A 268 -14.35 -0.95 2.31
CA MET A 268 -13.42 -0.22 1.42
C MET A 268 -14.20 0.73 0.49
N PRO A 269 -14.71 1.87 1.00
CA PRO A 269 -15.61 2.74 0.25
C PRO A 269 -15.03 3.29 -1.05
N LEU A 270 -13.71 3.54 -1.13
CA LEU A 270 -13.07 4.06 -2.33
C LEU A 270 -13.17 3.12 -3.54
N VAL A 271 -13.42 1.82 -3.31
CA VAL A 271 -13.68 0.87 -4.40
C VAL A 271 -14.97 1.22 -5.15
N ALA A 272 -15.99 1.62 -4.41
CA ALA A 272 -17.30 1.98 -4.94
C ALA A 272 -17.33 3.41 -5.52
N TRP A 273 -16.70 4.35 -4.82
CA TRP A 273 -16.70 5.77 -5.21
C TRP A 273 -15.73 6.09 -6.33
N ASP A 274 -14.66 5.31 -6.47
CA ASP A 274 -13.59 5.39 -7.49
C ASP A 274 -13.16 6.83 -7.84
N PRO A 275 -12.79 7.68 -6.84
CA PRO A 275 -12.37 9.04 -7.10
C PRO A 275 -11.12 9.07 -7.97
N THR A 276 -10.96 10.11 -8.78
CA THR A 276 -9.72 10.27 -9.54
C THR A 276 -8.59 10.73 -8.62
N GLU A 277 -7.35 10.40 -9.00
CA GLU A 277 -6.16 10.90 -8.28
C GLU A 277 -6.14 12.43 -8.18
N ALA A 278 -6.60 13.12 -9.25
CA ALA A 278 -6.69 14.57 -9.28
C ALA A 278 -7.69 15.11 -8.25
N ASP A 279 -8.86 14.48 -8.12
CA ASP A 279 -9.88 14.88 -7.12
C ASP A 279 -9.35 14.71 -5.70
N ILE A 280 -8.68 13.57 -5.44
CA ILE A 280 -8.08 13.30 -4.13
C ILE A 280 -7.03 14.37 -3.79
N ILE A 281 -6.09 14.64 -4.70
CA ILE A 281 -5.03 15.62 -4.47
C ILE A 281 -5.60 17.02 -4.30
N ALA A 282 -6.52 17.44 -5.17
CA ALA A 282 -7.14 18.76 -5.09
C ALA A 282 -7.80 18.99 -3.72
N MET A 283 -8.56 18.02 -3.25
CA MET A 283 -9.27 18.14 -1.96
C MET A 283 -8.28 18.15 -0.78
N VAL A 284 -7.29 17.26 -0.73
CA VAL A 284 -6.35 17.22 0.42
C VAL A 284 -5.42 18.45 0.46
N GLU A 285 -5.11 19.06 -0.70
CA GLU A 285 -4.35 20.32 -0.78
C GLU A 285 -5.21 21.53 -0.39
N GLU A 286 -6.48 21.58 -0.84
CA GLU A 286 -7.43 22.65 -0.50
C GLU A 286 -7.67 22.73 1.01
N LEU A 287 -7.84 21.57 1.65
CA LEU A 287 -8.05 21.49 3.10
C LEU A 287 -6.73 21.63 3.90
N GLY A 288 -5.57 21.72 3.25
CA GLY A 288 -4.28 21.80 3.91
C GLY A 288 -3.89 20.54 4.69
N LEU A 289 -4.51 19.39 4.39
CA LEU A 289 -4.27 18.11 5.07
C LEU A 289 -2.91 17.53 4.71
N LEU A 290 -2.44 17.79 3.49
CA LEU A 290 -1.11 17.45 3.05
C LEU A 290 -0.39 18.71 2.58
N ARG A 291 0.87 18.84 2.98
CA ARG A 291 1.72 19.88 2.40
C ARG A 291 1.89 19.63 0.90
N ARG A 292 1.87 20.70 0.12
CA ARG A 292 2.04 20.62 -1.33
C ARG A 292 3.29 19.83 -1.71
N GLY A 293 3.12 18.81 -2.56
CA GLY A 293 4.17 17.88 -2.95
C GLY A 293 4.43 16.72 -1.98
N HIS A 294 3.73 16.63 -0.84
CA HIS A 294 3.84 15.50 0.11
C HIS A 294 2.85 14.37 -0.19
N GLY A 295 2.06 14.45 -1.26
CA GLY A 295 1.17 13.37 -1.71
C GLY A 295 1.85 12.26 -2.52
N ASN A 296 3.17 12.35 -2.77
CA ASN A 296 3.88 11.31 -3.52
C ASN A 296 3.94 10.00 -2.71
N PRO A 297 3.51 8.86 -3.27
CA PRO A 297 3.55 7.56 -2.60
C PRO A 297 4.94 7.16 -2.06
N LEU A 298 6.00 7.60 -2.72
CA LEU A 298 7.38 7.38 -2.25
C LEU A 298 7.70 8.09 -0.92
N LEU A 299 6.93 9.11 -0.57
CA LEU A 299 7.08 9.89 0.66
C LEU A 299 6.14 9.45 1.77
N THR A 300 4.94 9.03 1.39
CA THR A 300 3.82 8.84 2.31
C THR A 300 3.63 7.38 2.75
N ASN A 301 4.48 6.49 2.29
CA ASN A 301 4.49 5.09 2.69
C ASN A 301 5.59 4.78 3.71
N ASN A 302 5.90 3.51 3.87
CA ASN A 302 6.93 3.06 4.80
C ASN A 302 8.34 3.01 4.16
N ALA A 303 9.37 2.89 5.00
CA ALA A 303 10.76 2.80 4.59
C ALA A 303 11.10 1.46 3.89
N PHE A 304 10.18 0.50 3.86
CA PHE A 304 10.37 -0.78 3.17
C PHE A 304 10.35 -0.66 1.66
N ILE A 305 9.64 0.33 1.10
CA ILE A 305 9.40 0.43 -0.35
C ILE A 305 10.67 0.32 -1.19
N PRO A 306 11.75 1.05 -0.91
CA PRO A 306 13.00 0.91 -1.67
C PRO A 306 13.60 -0.49 -1.56
N VAL A 307 13.51 -1.12 -0.38
CA VAL A 307 14.06 -2.46 -0.13
C VAL A 307 13.24 -3.52 -0.86
N ILE A 308 11.90 -3.45 -0.78
CA ILE A 308 10.99 -4.32 -1.52
C ILE A 308 11.31 -4.22 -3.01
N ALA A 309 11.33 -3.00 -3.55
CA ALA A 309 11.53 -2.77 -4.97
C ALA A 309 12.85 -3.34 -5.49
N ILE A 310 13.97 -3.10 -4.81
CA ILE A 310 15.28 -3.64 -5.24
C ILE A 310 15.37 -5.15 -5.05
N SER A 311 14.79 -5.70 -3.98
CA SER A 311 14.77 -7.15 -3.72
C SER A 311 13.94 -7.90 -4.77
N GLU A 312 12.72 -7.45 -5.04
CA GLU A 312 11.85 -8.07 -6.05
C GLU A 312 12.46 -7.99 -7.45
N VAL A 313 13.04 -6.84 -7.84
CA VAL A 313 13.73 -6.73 -9.13
C VAL A 313 14.94 -7.66 -9.19
N ALA A 314 15.71 -7.80 -8.12
CA ALA A 314 16.86 -8.70 -8.08
C ALA A 314 16.45 -10.18 -8.27
N ASN A 315 15.32 -10.58 -7.69
CA ASN A 315 14.84 -11.97 -7.70
C ASN A 315 13.95 -12.29 -8.90
N PHE A 316 13.06 -11.37 -9.31
CA PHE A 316 12.06 -11.62 -10.36
C PHE A 316 12.32 -10.84 -11.65
N GLY A 317 13.16 -9.81 -11.60
CA GLY A 317 13.38 -8.90 -12.71
C GLY A 317 12.33 -7.80 -12.86
N PHE A 318 11.40 -7.69 -11.92
CA PHE A 318 10.39 -6.64 -11.78
C PHE A 318 9.96 -6.54 -10.31
N ASN A 319 9.24 -5.47 -9.96
CA ASN A 319 8.67 -5.32 -8.62
C ASN A 319 7.14 -5.13 -8.66
N SER A 320 6.49 -5.32 -7.51
CA SER A 320 5.03 -5.23 -7.34
C SER A 320 4.46 -3.88 -7.76
N PHE A 321 5.16 -2.80 -7.44
CA PHE A 321 4.72 -1.44 -7.79
C PHE A 321 4.72 -1.21 -9.31
N GLU A 322 5.65 -1.80 -10.06
CA GLU A 322 5.65 -1.70 -11.53
C GLU A 322 4.40 -2.27 -12.16
N VAL A 323 3.86 -3.34 -11.60
CA VAL A 323 2.61 -3.98 -12.09
C VAL A 323 1.42 -3.04 -11.89
N GLU A 324 1.28 -2.50 -10.68
CA GLU A 324 0.21 -1.56 -10.34
C GLU A 324 0.31 -0.28 -11.19
N PHE A 325 1.47 0.35 -11.19
CA PHE A 325 1.67 1.62 -11.89
C PHE A 325 1.60 1.49 -13.41
N SER A 326 2.03 0.36 -13.99
CA SER A 326 1.84 0.09 -15.41
C SER A 326 0.36 0.07 -15.80
N ARG A 327 -0.52 -0.41 -14.92
CA ARG A 327 -1.96 -0.34 -15.11
C ARG A 327 -2.45 1.11 -15.05
N LEU A 328 -2.06 1.88 -14.03
CA LEU A 328 -2.43 3.29 -13.91
C LEU A 328 -1.94 4.14 -15.09
N ILE A 329 -0.75 3.84 -15.63
CA ILE A 329 -0.24 4.49 -16.86
C ILE A 329 -1.12 4.13 -18.06
N ARG A 330 -1.50 2.85 -18.24
CA ARG A 330 -2.41 2.44 -19.33
C ARG A 330 -3.75 3.14 -19.25
N GLU A 331 -4.25 3.34 -18.05
CA GLU A 331 -5.50 4.03 -17.78
C GLU A 331 -5.40 5.56 -17.96
N GLY A 332 -4.18 6.10 -18.17
CA GLY A 332 -3.95 7.54 -18.33
C GLY A 332 -4.01 8.32 -17.02
N ARG A 333 -4.00 7.64 -15.88
CA ARG A 333 -4.12 8.25 -14.54
C ARG A 333 -2.80 8.87 -14.03
N ILE A 334 -1.67 8.37 -14.51
CA ILE A 334 -0.34 8.84 -14.12
C ILE A 334 0.61 8.95 -15.34
N PRO A 335 1.64 9.83 -15.31
CA PRO A 335 2.51 10.08 -16.44
C PRO A 335 3.54 8.96 -16.67
N LEU A 336 3.64 8.48 -17.91
CA LEU A 336 4.57 7.42 -18.34
C LEU A 336 6.04 7.73 -18.03
N GLU A 337 6.52 8.89 -18.48
CA GLU A 337 7.98 9.17 -18.49
C GLU A 337 8.59 9.22 -17.09
N TYR A 338 7.89 9.82 -16.14
CA TYR A 338 8.36 9.89 -14.76
C TYR A 338 8.50 8.51 -14.12
N TRP A 339 7.45 7.69 -14.21
CA TRP A 339 7.43 6.37 -13.60
C TRP A 339 8.38 5.40 -14.29
N ARG A 340 8.50 5.49 -15.61
CA ARG A 340 9.51 4.74 -16.35
C ARG A 340 10.92 5.05 -15.88
N ASN A 341 11.27 6.33 -15.73
CA ASN A 341 12.59 6.74 -15.24
C ASN A 341 12.87 6.18 -13.85
N LEU A 342 11.88 6.26 -12.96
CA LEU A 342 11.95 5.78 -11.60
C LEU A 342 12.20 4.27 -11.55
N PHE A 343 11.42 3.50 -12.29
CA PHE A 343 11.57 2.05 -12.35
C PHE A 343 12.90 1.61 -12.98
N GLU A 344 13.37 2.30 -14.01
CA GLU A 344 14.68 2.04 -14.59
C GLU A 344 15.83 2.34 -13.59
N MET A 345 15.70 3.37 -12.76
CA MET A 345 16.67 3.65 -11.69
C MET A 345 16.69 2.55 -10.64
N VAL A 346 15.52 2.09 -10.19
CA VAL A 346 15.41 0.95 -9.25
C VAL A 346 16.03 -0.31 -9.85
N GLU A 347 15.72 -0.62 -11.11
CA GLU A 347 16.30 -1.77 -11.80
C GLU A 347 17.83 -1.68 -11.91
N TYR A 348 18.34 -0.51 -12.26
CA TYR A 348 19.79 -0.27 -12.32
C TYR A 348 20.44 -0.48 -10.95
N SER A 349 19.84 0.01 -9.87
CA SER A 349 20.33 -0.16 -8.51
C SER A 349 20.32 -1.63 -8.09
N ALA A 350 19.24 -2.35 -8.36
CA ALA A 350 19.11 -3.77 -8.04
C ALA A 350 20.15 -4.64 -8.76
N ARG A 351 20.42 -4.34 -10.06
CA ARG A 351 21.34 -5.15 -10.89
C ARG A 351 22.80 -4.82 -10.66
N THR A 352 23.11 -3.58 -10.29
CA THR A 352 24.52 -3.14 -10.16
C THR A 352 24.97 -3.05 -8.71
N GLY A 353 24.05 -3.10 -7.74
CA GLY A 353 24.33 -2.85 -6.33
C GLY A 353 24.71 -1.39 -6.04
N ARG A 354 24.60 -0.48 -7.03
CA ARG A 354 24.96 0.93 -6.92
C ARG A 354 23.74 1.78 -6.61
N PHE A 355 23.97 2.92 -5.95
CA PHE A 355 22.93 3.90 -5.61
C PHE A 355 21.78 3.33 -4.75
N VAL A 356 22.09 2.29 -3.97
CA VAL A 356 21.16 1.84 -2.92
C VAL A 356 21.12 2.93 -1.86
N SER A 357 19.92 3.41 -1.52
CA SER A 357 19.75 4.51 -0.56
C SER A 357 20.24 4.12 0.83
N THR A 358 20.72 5.10 1.60
CA THR A 358 21.11 4.91 3.00
C THR A 358 19.93 4.37 3.81
N GLY A 359 18.73 4.89 3.57
CA GLY A 359 17.51 4.41 4.23
C GLY A 359 17.20 2.94 3.97
N ALA A 360 17.46 2.42 2.77
CA ALA A 360 17.31 0.99 2.50
C ALA A 360 18.32 0.15 3.29
N LEU A 361 19.57 0.61 3.42
CA LEU A 361 20.58 -0.08 4.22
C LEU A 361 20.26 -0.07 5.71
N GLU A 362 19.75 1.04 6.25
CA GLU A 362 19.30 1.13 7.64
C GLU A 362 18.12 0.18 7.93
N VAL A 363 17.19 0.01 6.99
CA VAL A 363 16.10 -0.97 7.12
C VAL A 363 16.67 -2.38 7.25
N LEU A 364 17.62 -2.76 6.39
CA LEU A 364 18.26 -4.07 6.46
C LEU A 364 18.97 -4.29 7.81
N GLU A 365 19.74 -3.31 8.25
CA GLU A 365 20.44 -3.35 9.55
C GLU A 365 19.46 -3.55 10.71
N ARG A 366 18.39 -2.75 10.76
CA ARG A 366 17.37 -2.84 11.80
C ARG A 366 16.63 -4.17 11.81
N LEU A 367 16.50 -4.83 10.65
CA LEU A 367 15.89 -6.16 10.52
C LEU A 367 16.90 -7.31 10.70
N GLY A 368 18.18 -7.00 10.90
CA GLY A 368 19.24 -8.01 10.97
C GLY A 368 19.40 -8.78 9.66
N LEU A 369 19.21 -8.11 8.52
CA LEU A 369 19.30 -8.69 7.19
C LEU A 369 20.57 -8.25 6.48
N SER A 370 21.19 -9.18 5.78
CA SER A 370 22.24 -8.91 4.81
C SER A 370 21.66 -8.64 3.42
N ARG A 371 22.48 -8.10 2.52
CA ARG A 371 22.09 -7.96 1.11
C ARG A 371 21.77 -9.32 0.46
N GLN A 372 22.45 -10.37 0.89
CA GLN A 372 22.24 -11.74 0.37
C GLN A 372 20.87 -12.30 0.79
N ASP A 373 20.39 -11.97 1.99
CA ASP A 373 19.07 -12.39 2.48
C ASP A 373 17.93 -11.92 1.57
N ILE A 374 18.13 -10.81 0.87
CA ILE A 374 17.14 -10.22 -0.06
C ILE A 374 17.50 -10.41 -1.53
N GLY A 375 18.44 -11.31 -1.85
CA GLY A 375 18.83 -11.64 -3.22
C GLY A 375 19.75 -10.62 -3.90
N LEU A 376 20.28 -9.62 -3.19
CA LEU A 376 21.27 -8.69 -3.73
C LEU A 376 22.69 -9.28 -3.66
N ARG A 377 23.47 -9.06 -4.71
CA ARG A 377 24.88 -9.47 -4.81
C ARG A 377 25.83 -8.43 -4.24
#